data_eb42b7c39e80b4d0aacda6ee13618aeb
#
_entry.id   eb42b7c39e80b4d0aacda6ee13618aeb
#
_cell.length_a   1.000
_cell.length_b   1.000
_cell.length_c   1.000
_cell.angle_alpha   90.00
_cell.angle_beta   90.00
_cell.angle_gamma   90.00
#
_symmetry.space_group_name_H-M   'P 1'
#
loop_
_entity.id
_entity.type
_entity.pdbx_description
1 polymer ?
#
loop_
_entity_poly.entity_id
_entity_poly.type
_entity_poly.pdbx_seq_one_letter_code
_entity_poly.pdbx_strand_id
1 'polypeptide(L)'
;MSIHLLAGKKAPKSILVNVPRLISAYYINHPDSSEPTQKVAFGTSGHRGNSLKYSFNEDHIHAITQGICDYRRAQGITGPLYIGFDTHALSEPAFISAVEVLAANGVETLIAKDMSYTPTPAISHAILSYNKGRQQGLADGIVITPSHNPPDNGGIKYNPPNGGPADTDITKWVADKANELLKNGNKIVKRIPYEKALKANNVKEFDYISPYVNDLENIIDMDAIKAAGLKLGADALGGAGLGYWMPIAEKYGLTIDLLNGYPDPTFSFMNVDGDGKIRMDCSSPYAMAGLIELKDKYDIAFGNDADFDRHGIVTPSVGLMNPNHYLSVAISYLFKDRTGWRADAAIGKTLVSSSMIDRVAGSLGKRLAEVPVGFKWFVDGLVDGSFGFGGEESAGASFLKKDGTVWTTDKDGIILCLLAAEITAKTGRDPGEHYQDLTEKFGAPVYSRMDAVANLEQKAVLLKLSPDQVTAATLAGEKITAKLTKAPSNNADIGGLKVCTENGWFAARPSGTEDIYKIYAESFRGTAHLQQIQEEAKKIVSDTFEAAGV
;
A
#
# COMPACT_ATOMS: atom_id res chain seq x y z
N MET A 1 1.53 7.38 -21.26
CA MET A 1 0.17 7.08 -21.80
C MET A 1 -0.60 8.38 -21.97
N SER A 2 -1.47 8.49 -22.99
CA SER A 2 -2.37 9.64 -23.13
C SER A 2 -3.44 9.57 -22.03
N ILE A 3 -3.78 10.70 -21.43
CA ILE A 3 -4.85 10.80 -20.44
C ILE A 3 -6.18 10.48 -21.12
N HIS A 4 -7.01 9.65 -20.49
CA HIS A 4 -8.30 9.25 -21.04
C HIS A 4 -9.32 10.39 -21.01
N LEU A 5 -10.24 10.43 -21.99
CA LEU A 5 -11.24 11.52 -22.14
C LEU A 5 -12.20 11.66 -20.94
N LEU A 6 -12.40 10.60 -20.17
CA LEU A 6 -13.23 10.58 -18.97
C LEU A 6 -12.45 10.87 -17.66
N ALA A 7 -11.12 11.04 -17.73
CA ALA A 7 -10.31 11.28 -16.54
C ALA A 7 -10.81 12.50 -15.76
N GLY A 8 -10.99 12.36 -14.46
CA GLY A 8 -11.51 13.37 -13.55
C GLY A 8 -13.03 13.61 -13.62
N LYS A 9 -13.76 12.91 -14.50
CA LYS A 9 -15.22 13.00 -14.59
C LYS A 9 -15.89 11.85 -13.83
N LYS A 10 -17.11 12.08 -13.34
CA LYS A 10 -17.91 11.00 -12.71
C LYS A 10 -18.06 9.81 -13.65
N ALA A 11 -17.95 8.62 -13.10
CA ALA A 11 -18.07 7.36 -13.84
C ALA A 11 -19.47 7.26 -14.50
N PRO A 12 -19.54 7.15 -15.84
CA PRO A 12 -20.83 6.92 -16.49
C PRO A 12 -21.31 5.48 -16.25
N LYS A 13 -22.62 5.29 -16.21
CA LYS A 13 -23.24 3.96 -15.95
C LYS A 13 -22.74 2.86 -16.89
N SER A 14 -22.29 3.21 -18.10
CA SER A 14 -21.80 2.25 -19.11
C SER A 14 -20.50 1.54 -18.75
N ILE A 15 -19.69 2.09 -17.84
CA ILE A 15 -18.43 1.47 -17.39
C ILE A 15 -18.54 0.80 -16.02
N LEU A 16 -19.70 0.88 -15.36
CA LEU A 16 -19.90 0.23 -14.07
C LEU A 16 -19.88 -1.29 -14.23
N VAL A 17 -19.24 -1.95 -13.27
CA VAL A 17 -19.17 -3.42 -13.24
C VAL A 17 -20.57 -4.05 -13.05
N ASN A 18 -20.81 -5.14 -13.73
CA ASN A 18 -21.99 -5.98 -13.49
C ASN A 18 -21.69 -6.94 -12.32
N VAL A 19 -22.02 -6.52 -11.10
CA VAL A 19 -21.72 -7.25 -9.86
C VAL A 19 -22.31 -8.67 -9.87
N PRO A 20 -23.59 -8.92 -10.24
CA PRO A 20 -24.13 -10.27 -10.30
C PRO A 20 -23.34 -11.19 -11.24
N ARG A 21 -22.93 -10.68 -12.42
CA ARG A 21 -22.12 -11.47 -13.37
C ARG A 21 -20.74 -11.78 -12.79
N LEU A 22 -20.11 -10.81 -12.13
CA LEU A 22 -18.79 -10.96 -11.54
C LEU A 22 -18.79 -12.02 -10.44
N ILE A 23 -19.80 -11.97 -9.54
CA ILE A 23 -19.98 -12.94 -8.46
C ILE A 23 -20.33 -14.33 -9.02
N SER A 24 -21.23 -14.42 -10.01
CA SER A 24 -21.53 -15.70 -10.65
C SER A 24 -20.27 -16.33 -11.24
N ALA A 25 -19.45 -15.53 -11.95
CA ALA A 25 -18.20 -16.02 -12.53
C ALA A 25 -17.19 -16.48 -11.46
N TYR A 26 -17.21 -15.90 -10.27
CA TYR A 26 -16.35 -16.33 -9.16
C TYR A 26 -16.59 -17.80 -8.79
N TYR A 27 -17.85 -18.24 -8.78
CA TYR A 27 -18.23 -19.61 -8.40
C TYR A 27 -18.25 -20.61 -9.56
N ILE A 28 -18.53 -20.16 -10.79
CA ILE A 28 -18.72 -21.09 -11.93
C ILE A 28 -17.52 -21.22 -12.86
N ASN A 29 -16.57 -20.25 -12.82
CA ASN A 29 -15.38 -20.30 -13.63
C ASN A 29 -14.26 -21.01 -12.87
N HIS A 30 -13.67 -22.03 -13.48
CA HIS A 30 -12.56 -22.79 -12.93
C HIS A 30 -11.27 -22.45 -13.67
N PRO A 31 -10.17 -22.10 -12.97
CA PRO A 31 -8.91 -21.75 -13.61
C PRO A 31 -8.25 -22.96 -14.26
N ASP A 32 -7.66 -22.76 -15.44
CA ASP A 32 -6.75 -23.73 -16.05
C ASP A 32 -5.34 -23.55 -15.48
N SER A 33 -4.88 -24.50 -14.69
CA SER A 33 -3.55 -24.47 -14.07
C SER A 33 -2.38 -24.56 -15.06
N SER A 34 -2.64 -24.87 -16.35
CA SER A 34 -1.62 -24.85 -17.41
C SER A 34 -1.38 -23.41 -17.92
N GLU A 35 -2.40 -22.53 -17.84
CA GLU A 35 -2.34 -21.16 -18.30
C GLU A 35 -1.63 -20.24 -17.28
N PRO A 36 -0.49 -19.61 -17.64
CA PRO A 36 0.27 -18.78 -16.71
C PRO A 36 -0.51 -17.63 -16.06
N THR A 37 -1.45 -17.02 -16.81
CA THR A 37 -2.27 -15.88 -16.38
C THR A 37 -3.39 -16.26 -15.42
N GLN A 38 -3.66 -17.56 -15.26
CA GLN A 38 -4.68 -18.11 -14.38
C GLN A 38 -4.07 -18.78 -13.12
N LYS A 39 -2.75 -18.72 -12.96
CA LYS A 39 -2.07 -19.25 -11.77
C LYS A 39 -2.15 -18.28 -10.60
N VAL A 40 -2.00 -18.83 -9.39
CA VAL A 40 -1.72 -18.02 -8.22
C VAL A 40 -0.34 -17.38 -8.37
N ALA A 41 -0.31 -16.05 -8.35
CA ALA A 41 0.92 -15.26 -8.34
C ALA A 41 0.77 -14.11 -7.35
N PHE A 42 1.62 -14.08 -6.33
CA PHE A 42 1.68 -12.95 -5.43
C PHE A 42 2.53 -11.84 -6.06
N GLY A 43 1.92 -10.65 -6.18
CA GLY A 43 2.63 -9.43 -6.54
C GLY A 43 3.42 -8.88 -5.33
N THR A 44 3.50 -7.56 -5.20
CA THR A 44 4.24 -6.91 -4.11
C THR A 44 3.68 -7.26 -2.72
N SER A 45 2.37 -7.46 -2.58
CA SER A 45 1.74 -7.70 -1.28
C SER A 45 0.60 -8.73 -1.29
N GLY A 46 0.20 -9.29 -2.43
CA GLY A 46 -0.91 -10.24 -2.49
C GLY A 46 -1.17 -10.79 -3.88
N HIS A 47 -2.01 -11.82 -3.96
CA HIS A 47 -2.57 -12.30 -5.21
C HIS A 47 -3.78 -11.45 -5.60
N ARG A 48 -3.85 -10.99 -6.84
CA ARG A 48 -4.95 -10.18 -7.38
C ARG A 48 -5.38 -10.71 -8.74
N GLY A 49 -6.65 -10.56 -9.05
CA GLY A 49 -7.16 -11.00 -10.33
C GLY A 49 -8.63 -10.64 -10.55
N ASN A 50 -9.24 -11.26 -11.56
CA ASN A 50 -10.61 -10.99 -11.99
C ASN A 50 -11.31 -12.32 -12.27
N SER A 51 -12.53 -12.49 -11.77
CA SER A 51 -13.26 -13.75 -11.90
C SER A 51 -13.67 -14.08 -13.35
N LEU A 52 -13.96 -13.05 -14.14
CA LEU A 52 -14.27 -13.20 -15.58
C LEU A 52 -13.05 -13.58 -16.42
N LYS A 53 -11.83 -13.35 -15.88
CA LYS A 53 -10.56 -13.69 -16.53
C LYS A 53 -9.92 -14.96 -15.96
N TYR A 54 -10.66 -15.71 -15.15
CA TYR A 54 -10.20 -16.95 -14.52
C TYR A 54 -8.94 -16.78 -13.64
N SER A 55 -8.72 -15.58 -13.10
CA SER A 55 -7.53 -15.28 -12.30
C SER A 55 -7.84 -14.92 -10.83
N PHE A 56 -9.13 -14.92 -10.45
CA PHE A 56 -9.58 -14.78 -9.05
C PHE A 56 -10.95 -15.42 -8.89
N ASN A 57 -10.98 -16.71 -8.59
CA ASN A 57 -12.18 -17.53 -8.47
C ASN A 57 -12.15 -18.32 -7.17
N GLU A 58 -13.26 -18.96 -6.81
CA GLU A 58 -13.38 -19.76 -5.57
C GLU A 58 -12.22 -20.76 -5.41
N ASP A 59 -11.83 -21.43 -6.50
CA ASP A 59 -10.73 -22.39 -6.48
C ASP A 59 -9.39 -21.79 -6.07
N HIS A 60 -9.11 -20.55 -6.49
CA HIS A 60 -7.91 -19.83 -6.05
C HIS A 60 -7.91 -19.59 -4.55
N ILE A 61 -9.05 -19.11 -4.01
CA ILE A 61 -9.18 -18.81 -2.58
C ILE A 61 -9.08 -20.07 -1.74
N HIS A 62 -9.71 -21.15 -2.15
CA HIS A 62 -9.57 -22.46 -1.52
C HIS A 62 -8.11 -22.91 -1.47
N ALA A 63 -7.42 -22.85 -2.61
CA ALA A 63 -6.02 -23.29 -2.71
C ALA A 63 -5.07 -22.39 -1.89
N ILE A 64 -5.22 -21.05 -1.98
CA ILE A 64 -4.39 -20.09 -1.24
C ILE A 64 -4.60 -20.27 0.27
N THR A 65 -5.86 -20.34 0.72
CA THR A 65 -6.18 -20.47 2.14
C THR A 65 -5.69 -21.81 2.72
N GLN A 66 -5.83 -22.92 1.96
CA GLN A 66 -5.24 -24.20 2.37
C GLN A 66 -3.72 -24.10 2.41
N GLY A 67 -3.09 -23.43 1.42
CA GLY A 67 -1.65 -23.18 1.44
C GLY A 67 -1.21 -22.39 2.68
N ILE A 68 -1.95 -21.37 3.09
CA ILE A 68 -1.69 -20.63 4.34
C ILE A 68 -1.85 -21.53 5.56
N CYS A 69 -2.90 -22.37 5.63
CA CYS A 69 -3.06 -23.33 6.74
C CYS A 69 -1.88 -24.31 6.83
N ASP A 70 -1.39 -24.79 5.68
CA ASP A 70 -0.24 -25.69 5.62
C ASP A 70 1.06 -24.98 6.01
N TYR A 71 1.26 -23.73 5.57
CA TYR A 71 2.37 -22.88 5.98
C TYR A 71 2.39 -22.65 7.49
N ARG A 72 1.26 -22.23 8.07
CA ARG A 72 1.11 -22.04 9.52
C ARG A 72 1.54 -23.29 10.29
N ARG A 73 1.10 -24.47 9.82
CA ARG A 73 1.44 -25.76 10.44
C ARG A 73 2.94 -26.05 10.35
N ALA A 74 3.53 -25.79 9.19
CA ALA A 74 4.96 -25.98 8.96
C ALA A 74 5.83 -25.03 9.81
N GLN A 75 5.34 -23.82 10.08
CA GLN A 75 6.03 -22.81 10.89
C GLN A 75 5.65 -22.84 12.38
N GLY A 76 4.76 -23.73 12.81
CA GLY A 76 4.31 -23.78 14.20
C GLY A 76 3.50 -22.55 14.65
N ILE A 77 2.82 -21.87 13.73
CA ILE A 77 1.94 -20.73 14.03
C ILE A 77 0.61 -21.31 14.54
N THR A 78 0.34 -21.16 15.85
CA THR A 78 -0.79 -21.80 16.53
C THR A 78 -1.76 -20.82 17.17
N GLY A 79 -1.48 -19.52 17.15
CA GLY A 79 -2.40 -18.50 17.65
C GLY A 79 -3.58 -18.26 16.70
N PRO A 80 -4.48 -17.32 17.02
CA PRO A 80 -5.61 -16.99 16.18
C PRO A 80 -5.18 -16.37 14.85
N LEU A 81 -6.00 -16.57 13.81
CA LEU A 81 -5.88 -15.88 12.53
C LEU A 81 -6.96 -14.81 12.45
N TYR A 82 -6.54 -13.56 12.29
CA TYR A 82 -7.40 -12.42 12.03
C TYR A 82 -7.73 -12.34 10.54
N ILE A 83 -9.01 -12.25 10.18
CA ILE A 83 -9.41 -12.11 8.78
C ILE A 83 -10.41 -10.96 8.61
N GLY A 84 -10.14 -10.12 7.61
CA GLY A 84 -11.02 -9.02 7.22
C GLY A 84 -11.09 -8.85 5.72
N PHE A 85 -12.02 -8.04 5.26
CA PHE A 85 -12.25 -7.80 3.84
C PHE A 85 -12.69 -6.36 3.58
N ASP A 86 -12.42 -5.89 2.35
CA ASP A 86 -12.82 -4.57 1.86
C ASP A 86 -14.18 -4.61 1.12
N THR A 87 -14.55 -3.50 0.50
CA THR A 87 -15.85 -3.27 -0.13
C THR A 87 -15.95 -3.73 -1.59
N HIS A 88 -14.90 -4.30 -2.18
CA HIS A 88 -14.96 -4.84 -3.54
C HIS A 88 -15.96 -6.01 -3.65
N ALA A 89 -16.64 -6.10 -4.80
CA ALA A 89 -17.68 -7.11 -5.02
C ALA A 89 -17.21 -8.57 -4.83
N LEU A 90 -15.94 -8.87 -5.09
CA LEU A 90 -15.36 -10.21 -4.91
C LEU A 90 -14.82 -10.46 -3.51
N SER A 91 -14.77 -9.45 -2.63
CA SER A 91 -14.15 -9.60 -1.31
C SER A 91 -15.00 -10.44 -0.36
N GLU A 92 -16.31 -10.22 -0.30
CA GLU A 92 -17.20 -11.04 0.54
C GLU A 92 -17.28 -12.51 0.09
N PRO A 93 -17.45 -12.84 -1.21
CA PRO A 93 -17.36 -14.22 -1.68
C PRO A 93 -16.03 -14.90 -1.34
N ALA A 94 -14.91 -14.18 -1.47
CA ALA A 94 -13.59 -14.71 -1.13
C ALA A 94 -13.42 -14.90 0.39
N PHE A 95 -13.95 -13.99 1.21
CA PHE A 95 -13.99 -14.15 2.66
C PHE A 95 -14.76 -15.41 3.07
N ILE A 96 -15.95 -15.64 2.51
CA ILE A 96 -16.77 -16.83 2.76
C ILE A 96 -15.96 -18.09 2.46
N SER A 97 -15.38 -18.19 1.26
CA SER A 97 -14.58 -19.34 0.85
C SER A 97 -13.35 -19.56 1.74
N ALA A 98 -12.69 -18.48 2.19
CA ALA A 98 -11.54 -18.58 3.10
C ALA A 98 -11.96 -19.09 4.49
N VAL A 99 -13.07 -18.60 5.06
CA VAL A 99 -13.57 -19.04 6.37
C VAL A 99 -13.98 -20.51 6.35
N GLU A 100 -14.56 -21.02 5.26
CA GLU A 100 -14.87 -22.45 5.08
C GLU A 100 -13.62 -23.34 5.23
N VAL A 101 -12.50 -22.91 4.63
CA VAL A 101 -11.24 -23.65 4.67
C VAL A 101 -10.56 -23.52 6.04
N LEU A 102 -10.51 -22.31 6.60
CA LEU A 102 -9.91 -22.06 7.92
C LEU A 102 -10.61 -22.88 9.02
N ALA A 103 -11.93 -22.84 9.03
CA ALA A 103 -12.75 -23.59 9.99
C ALA A 103 -12.50 -25.10 9.89
N ALA A 104 -12.47 -25.66 8.66
CA ALA A 104 -12.23 -27.09 8.42
C ALA A 104 -10.81 -27.53 8.78
N ASN A 105 -9.83 -26.64 8.76
CA ASN A 105 -8.46 -26.90 9.18
C ASN A 105 -8.23 -26.71 10.69
N GLY A 106 -9.28 -26.34 11.47
CA GLY A 106 -9.20 -26.14 12.90
C GLY A 106 -8.45 -24.87 13.32
N VAL A 107 -8.28 -23.92 12.41
CA VAL A 107 -7.64 -22.63 12.70
C VAL A 107 -8.60 -21.77 13.53
N GLU A 108 -8.14 -21.29 14.69
CA GLU A 108 -8.91 -20.29 15.44
C GLU A 108 -8.97 -19.02 14.57
N THR A 109 -10.18 -18.68 14.11
CA THR A 109 -10.41 -17.62 13.12
C THR A 109 -11.23 -16.50 13.73
N LEU A 110 -10.72 -15.27 13.69
CA LEU A 110 -11.36 -14.09 14.23
C LEU A 110 -11.92 -13.25 13.07
N ILE A 111 -13.25 -13.24 12.96
CA ILE A 111 -13.99 -12.50 11.92
C ILE A 111 -14.54 -11.20 12.50
N ALA A 112 -14.74 -10.19 11.66
CA ALA A 112 -15.33 -8.93 12.10
C ALA A 112 -16.76 -9.14 12.61
N LYS A 113 -17.06 -8.51 13.74
CA LYS A 113 -18.40 -8.45 14.29
C LYS A 113 -19.37 -7.85 13.26
N ASP A 114 -20.56 -8.40 13.15
CA ASP A 114 -21.62 -7.99 12.21
C ASP A 114 -21.15 -7.95 10.74
N MET A 115 -20.16 -8.78 10.36
CA MET A 115 -19.60 -8.83 9.00
C MET A 115 -19.10 -7.46 8.52
N SER A 116 -18.63 -6.62 9.44
CA SER A 116 -18.15 -5.28 9.09
C SER A 116 -16.85 -5.34 8.26
N TYR A 117 -16.69 -4.38 7.35
CA TYR A 117 -15.48 -4.23 6.58
C TYR A 117 -14.28 -3.89 7.48
N THR A 118 -13.10 -4.39 7.12
CA THR A 118 -11.92 -4.26 7.98
C THR A 118 -10.72 -3.76 7.17
N PRO A 119 -10.18 -2.58 7.51
CA PRO A 119 -8.96 -2.03 6.91
C PRO A 119 -7.74 -2.92 7.12
N THR A 120 -6.83 -2.92 6.14
CA THR A 120 -5.51 -3.57 6.26
C THR A 120 -4.77 -3.19 7.56
N PRO A 121 -4.65 -1.90 7.94
CA PRO A 121 -3.98 -1.53 9.19
C PRO A 121 -4.67 -2.06 10.46
N ALA A 122 -5.98 -2.23 10.45
CA ALA A 122 -6.68 -2.79 11.62
C ALA A 122 -6.32 -4.27 11.86
N ILE A 123 -6.10 -5.05 10.81
CA ILE A 123 -5.58 -6.42 10.90
C ILE A 123 -4.15 -6.41 11.45
N SER A 124 -3.27 -5.57 10.91
CA SER A 124 -1.89 -5.42 11.40
C SER A 124 -1.86 -5.05 12.88
N HIS A 125 -2.66 -4.06 13.28
CA HIS A 125 -2.78 -3.62 14.67
C HIS A 125 -3.28 -4.75 15.60
N ALA A 126 -4.29 -5.52 15.18
CA ALA A 126 -4.82 -6.65 15.96
C ALA A 126 -3.78 -7.75 16.16
N ILE A 127 -3.03 -8.12 15.10
CA ILE A 127 -1.95 -9.10 15.16
C ILE A 127 -0.88 -8.65 16.16
N LEU A 128 -0.37 -7.43 16.03
CA LEU A 128 0.69 -6.91 16.88
C LEU A 128 0.25 -6.73 18.33
N SER A 129 -0.98 -6.28 18.56
CA SER A 129 -1.56 -6.15 19.89
C SER A 129 -1.68 -7.50 20.59
N TYR A 130 -2.14 -8.53 19.87
CA TYR A 130 -2.20 -9.89 20.42
C TYR A 130 -0.80 -10.46 20.68
N ASN A 131 0.14 -10.26 19.76
CA ASN A 131 1.48 -10.84 19.83
C ASN A 131 2.41 -10.15 20.84
N LYS A 132 2.03 -8.97 21.35
CA LYS A 132 2.84 -8.20 22.30
C LYS A 132 3.25 -9.04 23.51
N GLY A 133 4.56 -9.21 23.69
CA GLY A 133 5.16 -10.00 24.78
C GLY A 133 5.04 -11.51 24.66
N ARG A 134 4.49 -12.05 23.57
CA ARG A 134 4.36 -13.48 23.31
C ARG A 134 5.55 -13.99 22.52
N GLN A 135 5.96 -15.25 22.83
CA GLN A 135 6.99 -15.97 22.07
C GLN A 135 6.41 -17.20 21.35
N GLN A 136 5.22 -17.63 21.75
CA GLN A 136 4.53 -18.80 21.21
C GLN A 136 3.03 -18.51 21.08
N GLY A 137 2.34 -19.31 20.28
CA GLY A 137 0.93 -19.10 20.02
C GLY A 137 0.66 -17.75 19.32
N LEU A 138 1.56 -17.37 18.43
CA LEU A 138 1.48 -16.08 17.74
C LEU A 138 0.32 -16.07 16.73
N ALA A 139 -0.37 -14.93 16.69
CA ALA A 139 -1.41 -14.62 15.72
C ALA A 139 -0.80 -14.16 14.40
N ASP A 140 -1.58 -14.32 13.34
CA ASP A 140 -1.33 -13.84 11.98
C ASP A 140 -2.65 -13.40 11.33
N GLY A 141 -2.66 -13.04 10.03
CA GLY A 141 -3.89 -12.57 9.41
C GLY A 141 -3.97 -12.72 7.90
N ILE A 142 -5.21 -12.61 7.41
CA ILE A 142 -5.56 -12.53 5.99
C ILE A 142 -6.36 -11.26 5.76
N VAL A 143 -6.00 -10.52 4.71
CA VAL A 143 -6.77 -9.35 4.24
C VAL A 143 -7.28 -9.64 2.84
N ILE A 144 -8.59 -9.65 2.68
CA ILE A 144 -9.24 -9.86 1.38
C ILE A 144 -9.46 -8.49 0.73
N THR A 145 -8.61 -8.14 -0.20
CA THR A 145 -8.61 -6.83 -0.87
C THR A 145 -7.75 -6.81 -2.12
N PRO A 146 -8.16 -6.18 -3.21
CA PRO A 146 -7.29 -5.81 -4.32
C PRO A 146 -6.70 -4.38 -4.17
N SER A 147 -6.83 -3.73 -2.98
CA SER A 147 -6.42 -2.34 -2.70
C SER A 147 -7.17 -1.34 -3.61
N HIS A 148 -6.48 -0.43 -4.27
CA HIS A 148 -7.06 0.58 -5.16
C HIS A 148 -7.37 0.10 -6.59
N ASN A 149 -7.34 -1.21 -6.84
CA ASN A 149 -7.62 -1.77 -8.17
C ASN A 149 -9.09 -1.53 -8.58
N PRO A 150 -9.41 -1.63 -9.90
CA PRO A 150 -10.78 -1.47 -10.39
C PRO A 150 -11.80 -2.38 -9.70
N PRO A 151 -13.11 -1.99 -9.70
CA PRO A 151 -14.19 -2.69 -9.01
C PRO A 151 -14.39 -4.15 -9.42
N ASP A 152 -13.91 -4.56 -10.60
CA ASP A 152 -13.99 -5.92 -11.12
C ASP A 152 -12.86 -6.85 -10.64
N ASN A 153 -11.96 -6.33 -9.80
CA ASN A 153 -10.86 -7.10 -9.24
C ASN A 153 -11.20 -7.65 -7.84
N GLY A 154 -10.57 -8.76 -7.50
CA GLY A 154 -10.46 -9.28 -6.15
C GLY A 154 -9.00 -9.46 -5.77
N GLY A 155 -8.72 -9.61 -4.48
CA GLY A 155 -7.38 -9.81 -3.97
C GLY A 155 -7.36 -10.48 -2.60
N ILE A 156 -6.23 -11.11 -2.26
CA ILE A 156 -5.97 -11.73 -0.97
C ILE A 156 -4.52 -11.52 -0.58
N LYS A 157 -4.30 -11.05 0.64
CA LYS A 157 -2.99 -10.81 1.26
C LYS A 157 -2.84 -11.69 2.49
N TYR A 158 -1.61 -12.08 2.83
CA TYR A 158 -1.28 -12.73 4.09
C TYR A 158 -0.30 -11.87 4.89
N ASN A 159 -0.63 -11.67 6.16
CA ASN A 159 0.21 -10.95 7.13
C ASN A 159 0.67 -11.95 8.19
N PRO A 160 1.97 -12.35 8.20
CA PRO A 160 2.54 -13.25 9.19
C PRO A 160 2.56 -12.62 10.59
N PRO A 161 3.09 -13.32 11.63
CA PRO A 161 3.05 -12.86 13.02
C PRO A 161 3.71 -11.49 13.30
N ASN A 162 4.55 -10.99 12.41
CA ASN A 162 5.09 -9.63 12.50
C ASN A 162 4.08 -8.54 12.09
N GLY A 163 2.87 -8.91 11.66
CA GLY A 163 1.76 -8.01 11.32
C GLY A 163 1.88 -7.27 9.98
N GLY A 164 3.02 -7.36 9.31
CA GLY A 164 3.27 -6.70 8.03
C GLY A 164 2.99 -7.57 6.81
N PRO A 165 3.24 -7.07 5.59
CA PRO A 165 3.13 -7.86 4.38
C PRO A 165 4.10 -9.04 4.39
N ALA A 166 3.64 -10.22 4.01
CA ALA A 166 4.47 -11.42 3.93
C ALA A 166 5.67 -11.24 2.99
N ASP A 167 6.84 -11.72 3.40
CA ASP A 167 8.04 -11.66 2.59
C ASP A 167 7.97 -12.64 1.39
N THR A 168 8.92 -12.49 0.46
CA THR A 168 8.92 -13.19 -0.84
C THR A 168 9.04 -14.70 -0.69
N ASP A 169 9.78 -15.19 0.30
CA ASP A 169 9.89 -16.62 0.60
C ASP A 169 8.55 -17.19 1.05
N ILE A 170 7.81 -16.47 1.90
CA ILE A 170 6.49 -16.86 2.39
C ILE A 170 5.48 -16.86 1.24
N THR A 171 5.42 -15.74 0.49
CA THR A 171 4.46 -15.59 -0.62
C THR A 171 4.73 -16.60 -1.73
N LYS A 172 6.02 -16.88 -2.01
CA LYS A 172 6.42 -17.94 -2.95
C LYS A 172 5.99 -19.31 -2.47
N TRP A 173 6.24 -19.63 -1.21
CA TRP A 173 5.86 -20.93 -0.62
C TRP A 173 4.33 -21.15 -0.73
N VAL A 174 3.54 -20.14 -0.36
CA VAL A 174 2.07 -20.20 -0.43
C VAL A 174 1.60 -20.33 -1.90
N ALA A 175 2.19 -19.56 -2.82
CA ALA A 175 1.84 -19.62 -4.24
C ALA A 175 2.18 -20.99 -4.86
N ASP A 176 3.35 -21.53 -4.58
CA ASP A 176 3.77 -22.85 -5.07
C ASP A 176 2.81 -23.94 -4.56
N LYS A 177 2.46 -23.89 -3.27
CA LYS A 177 1.51 -24.83 -2.67
C LYS A 177 0.10 -24.67 -3.25
N ALA A 178 -0.39 -23.45 -3.43
CA ALA A 178 -1.69 -23.19 -4.01
C ALA A 178 -1.77 -23.68 -5.47
N ASN A 179 -0.72 -23.47 -6.26
CA ASN A 179 -0.67 -23.94 -7.65
C ASN A 179 -0.58 -25.47 -7.73
N GLU A 180 0.09 -26.15 -6.80
CA GLU A 180 0.05 -27.62 -6.67
C GLU A 180 -1.38 -28.11 -6.41
N LEU A 181 -2.12 -27.46 -5.50
CA LEU A 181 -3.49 -27.78 -5.16
C LEU A 181 -4.43 -27.58 -6.37
N LEU A 182 -4.33 -26.43 -7.05
CA LEU A 182 -5.10 -26.15 -8.27
C LEU A 182 -4.85 -27.20 -9.36
N LYS A 183 -3.61 -27.57 -9.61
CA LYS A 183 -3.24 -28.60 -10.58
C LYS A 183 -3.91 -29.95 -10.29
N ASN A 184 -4.15 -30.24 -9.01
CA ASN A 184 -4.82 -31.45 -8.56
C ASN A 184 -6.34 -31.27 -8.35
N GLY A 185 -6.93 -30.16 -8.85
CA GLY A 185 -8.36 -29.86 -8.74
C GLY A 185 -8.84 -29.67 -7.31
N ASN A 186 -7.99 -29.15 -6.44
CA ASN A 186 -8.27 -28.87 -5.01
C ASN A 186 -8.76 -30.11 -4.19
N LYS A 187 -8.51 -31.33 -4.66
CA LYS A 187 -9.08 -32.57 -4.07
C LYS A 187 -8.75 -32.78 -2.59
N ILE A 188 -7.66 -32.23 -2.10
CA ILE A 188 -7.20 -32.39 -0.69
C ILE A 188 -7.46 -31.14 0.16
N VAL A 189 -8.04 -30.08 -0.42
CA VAL A 189 -8.46 -28.89 0.32
C VAL A 189 -9.58 -29.28 1.28
N LYS A 190 -9.41 -28.97 2.54
CA LYS A 190 -10.42 -29.20 3.57
C LYS A 190 -11.35 -27.99 3.62
N ARG A 191 -12.64 -28.22 3.52
CA ARG A 191 -13.65 -27.18 3.71
C ARG A 191 -14.93 -27.73 4.34
N ILE A 192 -15.67 -26.87 5.01
CA ILE A 192 -17.03 -27.14 5.51
C ILE A 192 -17.94 -26.01 5.03
N PRO A 193 -19.25 -26.26 4.82
CA PRO A 193 -20.19 -25.21 4.42
C PRO A 193 -20.14 -24.01 5.37
N TYR A 194 -20.22 -22.80 4.84
CA TYR A 194 -20.09 -21.54 5.57
C TYR A 194 -20.99 -21.44 6.81
N GLU A 195 -22.26 -21.84 6.69
CA GLU A 195 -23.17 -21.87 7.84
C GLU A 195 -22.70 -22.78 9.00
N LYS A 196 -21.96 -23.84 8.68
CA LYS A 196 -21.33 -24.70 9.68
C LYS A 196 -20.06 -24.07 10.21
N ALA A 197 -19.30 -23.41 9.35
CA ALA A 197 -18.08 -22.70 9.74
C ALA A 197 -18.39 -21.60 10.77
N LEU A 198 -19.41 -20.80 10.55
CA LEU A 198 -19.85 -19.75 11.50
C LEU A 198 -20.28 -20.30 12.88
N LYS A 199 -20.70 -21.55 12.94
CA LYS A 199 -21.11 -22.22 14.20
C LYS A 199 -19.98 -23.05 14.82
N ALA A 200 -18.83 -23.12 14.18
CA ALA A 200 -17.70 -23.88 14.67
C ALA A 200 -17.03 -23.16 15.86
N ASN A 201 -16.59 -23.94 16.86
CA ASN A 201 -15.98 -23.38 18.07
C ASN A 201 -14.69 -22.58 17.84
N ASN A 202 -14.06 -22.80 16.67
CA ASN A 202 -12.84 -22.13 16.26
C ASN A 202 -13.07 -20.90 15.38
N VAL A 203 -14.32 -20.50 15.11
CA VAL A 203 -14.65 -19.23 14.44
C VAL A 203 -15.37 -18.34 15.44
N LYS A 204 -14.85 -17.13 15.65
CA LYS A 204 -15.34 -16.19 16.66
C LYS A 204 -15.41 -14.79 16.11
N GLU A 205 -16.37 -14.00 16.56
CA GLU A 205 -16.42 -12.57 16.27
C GLU A 205 -15.37 -11.80 17.06
N PHE A 206 -14.83 -10.75 16.43
CA PHE A 206 -13.87 -9.83 17.02
C PHE A 206 -14.24 -8.38 16.67
N ASP A 207 -14.14 -7.50 17.64
CA ASP A 207 -14.28 -6.06 17.44
C ASP A 207 -12.96 -5.46 16.98
N TYR A 208 -12.83 -5.19 15.68
CA TYR A 208 -11.64 -4.54 15.12
C TYR A 208 -11.63 -3.02 15.34
N ILE A 209 -12.80 -2.40 15.52
CA ILE A 209 -12.93 -0.94 15.55
C ILE A 209 -12.49 -0.38 16.90
N SER A 210 -13.09 -0.86 17.99
CA SER A 210 -12.87 -0.25 19.32
C SER A 210 -11.41 -0.29 19.78
N PRO A 211 -10.66 -1.41 19.68
CA PRO A 211 -9.25 -1.43 20.06
C PRO A 211 -8.37 -0.48 19.24
N TYR A 212 -8.59 -0.44 17.91
CA TYR A 212 -7.86 0.44 17.01
C TYR A 212 -8.14 1.92 17.32
N VAL A 213 -9.41 2.29 17.40
CA VAL A 213 -9.84 3.68 17.70
C VAL A 213 -9.34 4.11 19.08
N ASN A 214 -9.40 3.20 20.07
CA ASN A 214 -8.94 3.52 21.43
C ASN A 214 -7.43 3.75 21.53
N ASP A 215 -6.65 3.12 20.69
CA ASP A 215 -5.18 3.22 20.72
C ASP A 215 -4.65 4.43 19.92
N LEU A 216 -5.49 5.12 19.11
CA LEU A 216 -5.08 6.27 18.30
C LEU A 216 -4.47 7.42 19.11
N GLU A 217 -4.90 7.64 20.34
CA GLU A 217 -4.33 8.67 21.24
C GLU A 217 -2.85 8.43 21.58
N ASN A 218 -2.36 7.20 21.44
CA ASN A 218 -0.96 6.85 21.66
C ASN A 218 -0.06 7.16 20.46
N ILE A 219 -0.63 7.46 19.29
CA ILE A 219 0.14 7.77 18.08
C ILE A 219 -0.12 9.20 17.57
N ILE A 220 -1.35 9.70 17.68
CA ILE A 220 -1.79 11.03 17.22
C ILE A 220 -2.14 11.91 18.44
N ASP A 221 -1.82 13.20 18.36
CA ASP A 221 -2.22 14.19 19.38
C ASP A 221 -3.67 14.63 19.13
N MET A 222 -4.60 13.75 19.55
CA MET A 222 -6.04 13.96 19.33
C MET A 222 -6.56 15.17 20.10
N ASP A 223 -5.96 15.50 21.24
CA ASP A 223 -6.33 16.68 22.06
C ASP A 223 -5.97 17.97 21.33
N ALA A 224 -4.83 18.03 20.66
CA ALA A 224 -4.45 19.18 19.85
C ALA A 224 -5.43 19.40 18.68
N ILE A 225 -5.83 18.33 17.97
CA ILE A 225 -6.81 18.44 16.88
C ILE A 225 -8.15 18.94 17.40
N LYS A 226 -8.63 18.38 18.52
CA LYS A 226 -9.87 18.81 19.17
C LYS A 226 -9.81 20.28 19.60
N ALA A 227 -8.73 20.68 20.26
CA ALA A 227 -8.57 22.05 20.77
C ALA A 227 -8.53 23.09 19.64
N ALA A 228 -7.97 22.74 18.48
CA ALA A 228 -7.94 23.61 17.31
C ALA A 228 -9.31 23.76 16.63
N GLY A 229 -10.27 22.87 16.91
CA GLY A 229 -11.62 22.94 16.36
C GLY A 229 -11.69 22.80 14.83
N LEU A 230 -10.74 22.06 14.25
CA LEU A 230 -10.63 21.89 12.80
C LEU A 230 -11.88 21.24 12.21
N LYS A 231 -12.31 21.74 11.06
CA LYS A 231 -13.31 21.11 10.22
C LYS A 231 -12.63 20.17 9.23
N LEU A 232 -12.82 18.86 9.43
CA LEU A 232 -12.17 17.82 8.65
C LEU A 232 -13.13 17.22 7.62
N GLY A 233 -12.63 16.96 6.40
CA GLY A 233 -13.35 16.20 5.38
C GLY A 233 -12.70 14.84 5.20
N ALA A 234 -13.45 13.75 5.38
CA ALA A 234 -12.96 12.40 5.16
C ALA A 234 -13.71 11.75 3.99
N ASP A 235 -13.03 11.42 2.91
CA ASP A 235 -13.57 10.62 1.82
C ASP A 235 -13.00 9.20 1.90
N ALA A 236 -13.85 8.28 2.34
CA ALA A 236 -13.47 6.88 2.44
C ALA A 236 -13.28 6.21 1.06
N LEU A 237 -13.53 6.91 -0.04
CA LEU A 237 -13.64 6.36 -1.39
C LEU A 237 -14.46 5.05 -1.43
N GLY A 238 -15.46 4.95 -0.52
CA GLY A 238 -16.29 3.76 -0.33
C GLY A 238 -15.58 2.54 0.23
N GLY A 239 -14.40 2.69 0.81
CA GLY A 239 -13.54 1.60 1.28
C GLY A 239 -13.85 1.07 2.69
N ALA A 240 -13.02 0.16 3.17
CA ALA A 240 -13.21 -0.62 4.39
C ALA A 240 -13.23 0.21 5.70
N GLY A 241 -12.66 1.40 5.69
CA GLY A 241 -12.64 2.29 6.86
C GLY A 241 -13.91 3.14 7.05
N LEU A 242 -14.97 2.94 6.26
CA LEU A 242 -16.25 3.62 6.43
C LEU A 242 -16.75 3.59 7.87
N GLY A 243 -16.62 2.45 8.53
CA GLY A 243 -17.05 2.25 9.92
C GLY A 243 -16.10 2.83 10.98
N TYR A 244 -14.97 3.43 10.62
CA TYR A 244 -13.96 3.92 11.56
C TYR A 244 -14.04 5.42 11.82
N TRP A 245 -14.36 6.24 10.81
CA TRP A 245 -14.31 7.70 10.91
C TRP A 245 -15.30 8.27 11.94
N MET A 246 -16.53 7.75 12.00
CA MET A 246 -17.51 8.24 12.96
C MET A 246 -17.18 7.86 14.41
N PRO A 247 -16.77 6.62 14.75
CA PRO A 247 -16.25 6.29 16.08
C PRO A 247 -15.04 7.13 16.49
N ILE A 248 -14.12 7.46 15.55
CA ILE A 248 -13.01 8.38 15.81
C ILE A 248 -13.54 9.78 16.17
N ALA A 249 -14.47 10.32 15.36
CA ALA A 249 -15.06 11.62 15.59
C ALA A 249 -15.76 11.69 16.95
N GLU A 250 -16.57 10.69 17.29
CA GLU A 250 -17.32 10.61 18.53
C GLU A 250 -16.39 10.50 19.76
N LYS A 251 -15.45 9.56 19.72
CA LYS A 251 -14.53 9.33 20.84
C LYS A 251 -13.70 10.55 21.16
N TYR A 252 -13.13 11.20 20.15
CA TYR A 252 -12.18 12.28 20.33
C TYR A 252 -12.81 13.67 20.21
N GLY A 253 -14.13 13.76 19.98
CA GLY A 253 -14.85 15.02 19.84
C GLY A 253 -14.37 15.85 18.66
N LEU A 254 -14.12 15.22 17.52
CA LEU A 254 -13.67 15.86 16.28
C LEU A 254 -14.84 16.19 15.37
N THR A 255 -14.72 17.24 14.56
CA THR A 255 -15.70 17.61 13.54
C THR A 255 -15.25 17.00 12.20
N ILE A 256 -15.82 15.86 11.84
CA ILE A 256 -15.52 15.14 10.58
C ILE A 256 -16.77 15.02 9.73
N ASP A 257 -16.75 15.58 8.52
CA ASP A 257 -17.73 15.32 7.47
C ASP A 257 -17.30 14.06 6.70
N LEU A 258 -18.05 12.96 6.83
CA LEU A 258 -17.79 11.75 6.07
C LEU A 258 -18.45 11.83 4.69
N LEU A 259 -17.63 11.82 3.63
CA LEU A 259 -18.06 11.84 2.23
C LEU A 259 -18.12 10.40 1.69
N ASN A 260 -19.04 10.17 0.72
CA ASN A 260 -19.26 8.84 0.14
C ASN A 260 -19.43 7.76 1.23
N GLY A 261 -20.23 8.06 2.26
CA GLY A 261 -20.33 7.35 3.53
C GLY A 261 -21.12 6.02 3.49
N TYR A 262 -21.22 5.37 2.34
CA TYR A 262 -21.89 4.06 2.19
C TYR A 262 -21.11 3.15 1.22
N PRO A 263 -21.13 1.82 1.43
CA PRO A 263 -20.47 0.88 0.54
C PRO A 263 -21.25 0.75 -0.78
N ASP A 264 -20.55 0.85 -1.88
CA ASP A 264 -21.05 0.57 -3.24
C ASP A 264 -20.00 -0.25 -3.98
N PRO A 265 -20.17 -1.56 -4.17
CA PRO A 265 -19.17 -2.39 -4.83
C PRO A 265 -18.97 -2.08 -6.33
N THR A 266 -19.79 -1.19 -6.91
CA THR A 266 -19.53 -0.63 -8.25
C THR A 266 -18.69 0.63 -8.22
N PHE A 267 -18.53 1.25 -7.04
CA PHE A 267 -17.85 2.54 -6.83
C PHE A 267 -18.37 3.64 -7.77
N SER A 268 -19.70 3.67 -8.00
CA SER A 268 -20.35 4.55 -9.00
C SER A 268 -20.19 6.03 -8.68
N PHE A 269 -19.89 6.40 -7.44
CA PHE A 269 -19.65 7.76 -6.99
C PHE A 269 -18.25 8.27 -7.35
N MET A 270 -17.32 7.39 -7.73
CA MET A 270 -15.95 7.76 -8.06
C MET A 270 -15.85 8.55 -9.38
N ASN A 271 -14.84 9.37 -9.46
CA ASN A 271 -14.36 9.93 -10.71
C ASN A 271 -13.44 8.91 -11.42
N VAL A 272 -13.46 8.94 -12.74
CA VAL A 272 -12.63 8.04 -13.56
C VAL A 272 -11.17 8.47 -13.46
N ASP A 273 -10.27 7.52 -13.26
CA ASP A 273 -8.84 7.77 -13.19
C ASP A 273 -8.22 8.05 -14.57
N GLY A 274 -6.96 8.45 -14.59
CA GLY A 274 -6.21 8.83 -15.78
C GLY A 274 -6.16 7.77 -16.88
N ASP A 275 -6.28 6.48 -16.54
CA ASP A 275 -6.32 5.35 -17.47
C ASP A 275 -7.72 5.00 -17.99
N GLY A 276 -8.74 5.76 -17.61
CA GLY A 276 -10.13 5.54 -18.04
C GLY A 276 -10.90 4.50 -17.22
N LYS A 277 -10.36 4.04 -16.11
CA LYS A 277 -10.99 3.09 -15.19
C LYS A 277 -11.42 3.76 -13.90
N ILE A 278 -12.34 3.14 -13.17
CA ILE A 278 -12.60 3.48 -11.78
C ILE A 278 -11.46 2.88 -10.94
N ARG A 279 -10.77 3.73 -10.18
CA ARG A 279 -9.75 3.31 -9.20
C ARG A 279 -9.92 4.13 -7.93
N MET A 280 -9.80 3.50 -6.80
CA MET A 280 -9.83 4.17 -5.50
C MET A 280 -8.41 4.63 -5.10
N ASP A 281 -7.72 5.28 -6.06
CA ASP A 281 -6.35 5.76 -5.85
C ASP A 281 -6.37 7.18 -5.27
N CYS A 282 -6.15 7.27 -3.96
CA CYS A 282 -6.12 8.52 -3.23
C CYS A 282 -4.91 9.42 -3.54
N SER A 283 -3.96 8.96 -4.34
CA SER A 283 -2.85 9.76 -4.86
C SER A 283 -3.12 10.36 -6.25
N SER A 284 -4.18 9.90 -6.92
CA SER A 284 -4.55 10.38 -8.26
C SER A 284 -5.39 11.65 -8.23
N PRO A 285 -4.96 12.73 -8.91
CA PRO A 285 -5.78 13.94 -9.01
C PRO A 285 -7.08 13.73 -9.77
N TYR A 286 -7.18 12.70 -10.59
CA TYR A 286 -8.38 12.36 -11.33
C TYR A 286 -9.39 11.61 -10.44
N ALA A 287 -8.96 10.58 -9.74
CA ALA A 287 -9.81 9.85 -8.80
C ALA A 287 -10.30 10.76 -7.66
N MET A 288 -9.43 11.65 -7.18
CA MET A 288 -9.69 12.58 -6.08
C MET A 288 -10.34 13.91 -6.52
N ALA A 289 -10.71 14.07 -7.80
CA ALA A 289 -11.21 15.34 -8.32
C ALA A 289 -12.39 15.91 -7.50
N GLY A 290 -13.32 15.04 -7.07
CA GLY A 290 -14.47 15.47 -6.26
C GLY A 290 -14.07 16.01 -4.87
N LEU A 291 -13.02 15.47 -4.24
CA LEU A 291 -12.53 15.98 -2.95
C LEU A 291 -11.70 17.26 -3.15
N ILE A 292 -10.93 17.35 -4.23
CA ILE A 292 -10.13 18.54 -4.57
C ILE A 292 -11.04 19.76 -4.78
N GLU A 293 -12.23 19.59 -5.40
CA GLU A 293 -13.22 20.67 -5.56
C GLU A 293 -13.73 21.22 -4.23
N LEU A 294 -13.63 20.44 -3.14
CA LEU A 294 -14.06 20.83 -1.80
C LEU A 294 -12.91 21.36 -0.91
N LYS A 295 -11.71 21.62 -1.46
CA LYS A 295 -10.52 21.98 -0.69
C LYS A 295 -10.71 23.21 0.22
N ASP A 296 -11.52 24.18 -0.20
CA ASP A 296 -11.78 25.41 0.55
C ASP A 296 -12.94 25.27 1.56
N LYS A 297 -13.59 24.09 1.62
CA LYS A 297 -14.67 23.79 2.57
C LYS A 297 -14.16 23.30 3.92
N TYR A 298 -12.97 22.73 3.94
CA TYR A 298 -12.35 22.10 5.09
C TYR A 298 -11.00 22.72 5.41
N ASP A 299 -10.61 22.67 6.68
CA ASP A 299 -9.24 23.03 7.09
C ASP A 299 -8.22 22.00 6.59
N ILE A 300 -8.60 20.72 6.62
CA ILE A 300 -7.93 19.60 5.97
C ILE A 300 -8.98 18.63 5.45
N ALA A 301 -8.77 18.08 4.26
CA ALA A 301 -9.52 16.93 3.78
C ALA A 301 -8.58 15.80 3.37
N PHE A 302 -9.07 14.58 3.46
CA PHE A 302 -8.28 13.40 3.15
C PHE A 302 -9.12 12.27 2.55
N GLY A 303 -8.47 11.43 1.74
CA GLY A 303 -9.03 10.23 1.18
C GLY A 303 -8.16 9.01 1.47
N ASN A 304 -8.79 7.84 1.48
CA ASN A 304 -8.11 6.56 1.62
C ASN A 304 -8.52 5.63 0.49
N ASP A 305 -7.62 4.73 0.08
CA ASP A 305 -7.96 3.67 -0.87
C ASP A 305 -8.86 2.59 -0.21
N ALA A 306 -9.32 1.62 -1.01
CA ALA A 306 -10.39 0.73 -0.55
C ALA A 306 -10.03 -0.12 0.68
N ASP A 307 -8.77 -0.43 0.92
CA ASP A 307 -8.32 -1.15 2.12
C ASP A 307 -7.60 -0.27 3.14
N PHE A 308 -7.60 1.05 2.93
CA PHE A 308 -7.12 2.06 3.88
C PHE A 308 -5.62 1.96 4.22
N ASP A 309 -4.83 1.34 3.36
CA ASP A 309 -3.38 1.29 3.54
C ASP A 309 -2.67 2.53 2.93
N ARG A 310 -3.42 3.42 2.23
CA ARG A 310 -2.90 4.66 1.63
C ARG A 310 -3.68 5.90 2.07
N HIS A 311 -3.03 7.05 1.85
CA HIS A 311 -3.58 8.38 2.17
C HIS A 311 -3.52 9.33 0.97
N GLY A 312 -4.50 10.21 0.87
CA GLY A 312 -4.46 11.37 -0.02
C GLY A 312 -4.81 12.60 0.81
N ILE A 313 -3.92 13.58 0.90
CA ILE A 313 -4.10 14.79 1.70
C ILE A 313 -4.47 15.94 0.78
N VAL A 314 -5.60 16.58 1.05
CA VAL A 314 -6.09 17.75 0.33
C VAL A 314 -6.08 18.95 1.27
N THR A 315 -5.33 19.98 0.91
CA THR A 315 -5.14 21.20 1.69
C THR A 315 -5.71 22.42 0.96
N PRO A 316 -6.13 23.47 1.68
CA PRO A 316 -6.50 24.75 1.06
C PRO A 316 -5.37 25.35 0.23
N SER A 317 -4.13 25.27 0.71
CA SER A 317 -2.97 25.94 0.10
C SER A 317 -2.56 25.35 -1.26
N VAL A 318 -2.60 24.01 -1.43
CA VAL A 318 -2.08 23.34 -2.64
C VAL A 318 -3.05 22.34 -3.30
N GLY A 319 -4.22 22.11 -2.71
CA GLY A 319 -5.12 21.03 -3.15
C GLY A 319 -4.57 19.66 -2.76
N LEU A 320 -4.65 18.66 -3.67
CA LEU A 320 -4.11 17.32 -3.41
C LEU A 320 -2.58 17.36 -3.38
N MET A 321 -2.00 17.00 -2.24
CA MET A 321 -0.56 16.88 -2.10
C MET A 321 -0.02 15.64 -2.84
N ASN A 322 1.11 15.81 -3.52
CA ASN A 322 1.88 14.64 -3.97
C ASN A 322 2.34 13.83 -2.74
N PRO A 323 2.23 12.48 -2.75
CA PRO A 323 2.66 11.66 -1.61
C PRO A 323 4.09 11.92 -1.15
N ASN A 324 5.05 12.08 -2.07
CA ASN A 324 6.43 12.43 -1.72
C ASN A 324 6.54 13.75 -0.95
N HIS A 325 5.70 14.74 -1.30
CA HIS A 325 5.67 16.04 -0.62
C HIS A 325 5.16 15.87 0.81
N TYR A 326 4.03 15.17 0.96
CA TYR A 326 3.45 14.95 2.28
C TYR A 326 4.35 14.09 3.18
N LEU A 327 4.94 13.00 2.65
CA LEU A 327 5.90 12.20 3.42
C LEU A 327 7.09 13.04 3.92
N SER A 328 7.61 13.96 3.11
CA SER A 328 8.70 14.86 3.52
C SER A 328 8.31 15.77 4.67
N VAL A 329 7.08 16.30 4.65
CA VAL A 329 6.51 17.11 5.75
C VAL A 329 6.29 16.27 7.00
N ALA A 330 5.66 15.09 6.85
CA ALA A 330 5.40 14.17 7.95
C ALA A 330 6.70 13.78 8.68
N ILE A 331 7.73 13.40 7.93
CA ILE A 331 9.05 13.09 8.47
C ILE A 331 9.67 14.29 9.20
N SER A 332 9.64 15.48 8.56
CA SER A 332 10.19 16.70 9.16
C SER A 332 9.49 17.08 10.46
N TYR A 333 8.19 16.84 10.55
CA TYR A 333 7.40 17.10 11.76
C TYR A 333 7.66 16.03 12.83
N LEU A 334 7.46 14.74 12.50
CA LEU A 334 7.53 13.63 13.45
C LEU A 334 8.89 13.56 14.17
N PHE A 335 10.00 13.67 13.45
CA PHE A 335 11.34 13.56 14.05
C PHE A 335 11.76 14.79 14.91
N LYS A 336 10.96 15.85 14.90
CA LYS A 336 11.10 16.99 15.82
C LYS A 336 10.15 16.87 17.02
N ASP A 337 8.95 16.36 16.80
CA ASP A 337 7.87 16.33 17.79
C ASP A 337 7.91 15.07 18.68
N ARG A 338 8.29 13.92 18.13
CA ARG A 338 8.24 12.61 18.82
C ARG A 338 9.49 12.37 19.65
N THR A 339 9.59 13.05 20.81
CA THR A 339 10.76 12.99 21.72
C THR A 339 10.93 11.65 22.44
N GLY A 340 9.90 10.80 22.47
CA GLY A 340 9.96 9.43 23.01
C GLY A 340 10.64 8.41 22.09
N TRP A 341 10.94 8.80 20.86
CA TRP A 341 11.63 7.90 19.93
C TRP A 341 13.12 7.78 20.24
N ARG A 342 13.72 6.65 19.92
CA ARG A 342 15.16 6.44 20.05
C ARG A 342 15.93 7.51 19.25
N ALA A 343 17.02 7.99 19.80
CA ALA A 343 17.85 9.02 19.17
C ALA A 343 18.41 8.56 17.80
N ASP A 344 18.67 7.25 17.65
CA ASP A 344 19.18 6.59 16.44
C ASP A 344 18.09 6.07 15.51
N ALA A 345 16.81 6.30 15.81
CA ALA A 345 15.71 5.90 14.94
C ALA A 345 15.89 6.45 13.53
N ALA A 346 15.80 5.56 12.54
CA ALA A 346 16.02 5.89 11.14
C ALA A 346 14.73 6.32 10.43
N ILE A 347 14.91 7.02 9.32
CA ILE A 347 13.88 7.34 8.34
C ILE A 347 13.96 6.31 7.22
N GLY A 348 12.90 5.49 7.06
CA GLY A 348 12.78 4.51 5.98
C GLY A 348 12.09 5.10 4.76
N LYS A 349 12.69 4.93 3.57
CA LYS A 349 12.06 5.25 2.29
C LYS A 349 12.39 4.21 1.22
N THR A 350 11.55 4.10 0.17
CA THR A 350 11.90 3.30 -1.00
C THR A 350 12.89 4.05 -1.91
N LEU A 351 13.63 3.30 -2.70
CA LEU A 351 14.63 3.86 -3.63
C LEU A 351 14.03 4.75 -4.73
N VAL A 352 12.71 4.69 -4.94
CA VAL A 352 11.98 5.51 -5.92
C VAL A 352 11.22 6.68 -5.28
N SER A 353 11.29 6.83 -3.95
CA SER A 353 10.76 8.00 -3.26
C SER A 353 11.68 9.21 -3.43
N SER A 354 11.13 10.41 -3.26
CA SER A 354 11.84 11.69 -3.48
C SER A 354 13.09 11.84 -2.64
N SER A 355 14.14 12.43 -3.21
CA SER A 355 15.35 12.87 -2.51
C SER A 355 15.14 14.13 -1.66
N MET A 356 13.94 14.75 -1.66
CA MET A 356 13.58 15.70 -0.63
C MET A 356 13.67 15.07 0.76
N ILE A 357 13.28 13.79 0.89
CA ILE A 357 13.40 13.02 2.15
C ILE A 357 14.86 12.91 2.59
N ASP A 358 15.80 12.72 1.65
CA ASP A 358 17.25 12.67 1.94
C ASP A 358 17.74 14.00 2.53
N ARG A 359 17.33 15.12 1.92
CA ARG A 359 17.69 16.47 2.36
C ARG A 359 17.09 16.79 3.75
N VAL A 360 15.84 16.37 3.97
CA VAL A 360 15.20 16.48 5.28
C VAL A 360 15.93 15.65 6.33
N ALA A 361 16.22 14.37 6.04
CA ALA A 361 16.95 13.48 6.95
C ALA A 361 18.33 14.05 7.32
N GLY A 362 19.09 14.53 6.32
CA GLY A 362 20.36 15.19 6.53
C GLY A 362 20.27 16.42 7.44
N SER A 363 19.24 17.27 7.23
CA SER A 363 19.04 18.46 8.07
C SER A 363 18.63 18.15 9.51
N LEU A 364 18.03 16.98 9.74
CA LEU A 364 17.66 16.48 11.07
C LEU A 364 18.79 15.68 11.74
N GLY A 365 19.91 15.44 11.03
CA GLY A 365 20.99 14.58 11.52
C GLY A 365 20.54 13.12 11.74
N LYS A 366 19.52 12.66 11.00
CA LYS A 366 18.96 11.32 11.14
C LYS A 366 19.47 10.37 10.07
N ARG A 367 19.63 9.09 10.44
CA ARG A 367 19.99 8.02 9.51
C ARG A 367 18.85 7.80 8.50
N LEU A 368 19.20 7.80 7.22
CA LEU A 368 18.30 7.41 6.14
C LEU A 368 18.47 5.93 5.84
N ALA A 369 17.36 5.20 5.73
CA ALA A 369 17.33 3.82 5.31
C ALA A 369 16.60 3.72 3.95
N GLU A 370 17.36 3.76 2.85
CA GLU A 370 16.83 3.55 1.50
C GLU A 370 16.81 2.05 1.19
N VAL A 371 15.61 1.52 0.90
CA VAL A 371 15.33 0.09 0.68
C VAL A 371 14.69 -0.15 -0.70
N PRO A 372 14.63 -1.40 -1.21
CA PRO A 372 13.87 -1.70 -2.41
C PRO A 372 12.38 -1.35 -2.26
N VAL A 373 11.65 -1.28 -3.37
CA VAL A 373 10.19 -1.08 -3.34
C VAL A 373 9.50 -2.24 -2.64
N GLY A 374 8.57 -1.92 -1.74
CA GLY A 374 7.79 -2.86 -0.94
C GLY A 374 7.88 -2.56 0.56
N PHE A 375 6.74 -2.44 1.21
CA PHE A 375 6.65 -2.04 2.61
C PHE A 375 7.27 -3.06 3.58
N LYS A 376 7.37 -4.33 3.17
CA LYS A 376 7.99 -5.41 3.94
C LYS A 376 9.40 -5.10 4.47
N TRP A 377 10.13 -4.23 3.79
CA TRP A 377 11.49 -3.85 4.19
C TRP A 377 11.57 -2.93 5.41
N PHE A 378 10.43 -2.38 5.83
CA PHE A 378 10.34 -1.54 7.02
C PHE A 378 9.89 -2.30 8.27
N VAL A 379 9.35 -3.51 8.10
CA VAL A 379 8.68 -4.29 9.16
C VAL A 379 9.56 -4.47 10.39
N ASP A 380 10.75 -5.04 10.21
CA ASP A 380 11.64 -5.34 11.35
C ASP A 380 12.05 -4.07 12.10
N GLY A 381 12.38 -3.01 11.35
CA GLY A 381 12.77 -1.72 11.94
C GLY A 381 11.62 -1.00 12.67
N LEU A 382 10.38 -1.19 12.23
CA LEU A 382 9.21 -0.68 12.94
C LEU A 382 8.92 -1.51 14.20
N VAL A 383 9.10 -2.84 14.14
CA VAL A 383 8.90 -3.73 15.29
C VAL A 383 9.88 -3.42 16.42
N ASP A 384 11.16 -3.27 16.11
CA ASP A 384 12.22 -3.06 17.10
C ASP A 384 12.48 -1.58 17.44
N GLY A 385 11.77 -0.65 16.79
CA GLY A 385 11.88 0.79 16.98
C GLY A 385 13.15 1.41 16.39
N SER A 386 13.92 0.67 15.59
CA SER A 386 15.09 1.21 14.88
C SER A 386 14.72 2.07 13.66
N PHE A 387 13.46 1.97 13.19
CA PHE A 387 12.85 2.88 12.23
C PHE A 387 11.73 3.64 12.92
N GLY A 388 11.83 4.98 12.97
CA GLY A 388 10.75 5.85 13.44
C GLY A 388 9.62 5.97 12.41
N PHE A 389 9.96 5.84 11.13
CA PHE A 389 9.06 6.01 9.99
C PHE A 389 9.47 5.10 8.84
N GLY A 390 8.50 4.53 8.13
CA GLY A 390 8.67 3.84 6.86
C GLY A 390 7.61 4.29 5.87
N GLY A 391 8.02 4.68 4.64
CA GLY A 391 7.07 5.20 3.65
C GLY A 391 7.47 4.96 2.20
N GLU A 392 6.44 4.92 1.35
CA GLU A 392 6.51 4.69 -0.09
C GLU A 392 5.87 5.84 -0.86
N GLU A 393 6.43 6.19 -2.01
CA GLU A 393 5.90 7.20 -2.92
C GLU A 393 4.47 6.90 -3.43
N SER A 394 4.02 5.67 -3.24
CA SER A 394 2.66 5.22 -3.55
C SER A 394 1.61 5.61 -2.50
N ALA A 395 1.94 6.55 -1.61
CA ALA A 395 1.08 7.06 -0.53
C ALA A 395 0.83 6.08 0.63
N GLY A 396 1.69 5.09 0.81
CA GLY A 396 1.64 4.17 1.96
C GLY A 396 2.75 4.45 2.96
N ALA A 397 2.42 4.58 4.24
CA ALA A 397 3.40 4.76 5.30
C ALA A 397 2.87 4.25 6.65
N SER A 398 3.79 4.05 7.59
CA SER A 398 3.52 3.86 9.01
C SER A 398 4.66 4.45 9.84
N PHE A 399 4.39 4.75 11.11
CA PHE A 399 5.37 5.30 12.05
C PHE A 399 5.09 4.83 13.47
N LEU A 400 6.04 5.03 14.37
CA LEU A 400 5.96 4.58 15.75
C LEU A 400 4.96 5.41 16.58
N LYS A 401 4.43 4.80 17.64
CA LYS A 401 3.70 5.50 18.70
C LYS A 401 4.57 6.58 19.34
N LYS A 402 3.97 7.48 20.10
CA LYS A 402 4.65 8.57 20.81
C LYS A 402 5.77 8.07 21.74
N ASP A 403 5.58 6.88 22.33
CA ASP A 403 6.54 6.24 23.23
C ASP A 403 7.66 5.45 22.51
N GLY A 404 7.66 5.43 21.17
CA GLY A 404 8.63 4.71 20.36
C GLY A 404 8.33 3.23 20.16
N THR A 405 7.19 2.74 20.62
CA THR A 405 6.74 1.37 20.32
C THR A 405 6.03 1.29 18.97
N VAL A 406 5.97 0.08 18.40
CA VAL A 406 5.33 -0.17 17.11
C VAL A 406 3.83 0.14 17.16
N TRP A 407 3.32 0.77 16.10
CA TRP A 407 1.89 0.93 15.83
C TRP A 407 1.38 -0.18 14.92
N THR A 408 1.69 -0.10 13.63
CA THR A 408 1.46 -1.14 12.62
C THR A 408 2.73 -1.39 11.84
N THR A 409 2.86 -2.57 11.29
CA THR A 409 3.94 -2.97 10.37
C THR A 409 3.44 -3.13 8.95
N ASP A 410 2.15 -2.92 8.72
CA ASP A 410 1.61 -2.59 7.40
C ASP A 410 1.32 -1.09 7.32
N LYS A 411 1.12 -0.58 6.13
CA LYS A 411 0.79 0.83 5.86
C LYS A 411 -0.55 1.20 6.49
N ASP A 412 -0.66 2.42 6.98
CA ASP A 412 -1.86 2.90 7.66
C ASP A 412 -2.25 4.30 7.17
N GLY A 413 -3.26 4.36 6.32
CA GLY A 413 -3.75 5.63 5.77
C GLY A 413 -4.48 6.49 6.79
N ILE A 414 -5.12 5.90 7.81
CA ILE A 414 -5.88 6.64 8.83
C ILE A 414 -4.95 7.52 9.66
N ILE A 415 -3.84 6.95 10.14
CA ILE A 415 -2.91 7.74 10.98
C ILE A 415 -2.19 8.83 10.17
N LEU A 416 -1.96 8.62 8.87
CA LEU A 416 -1.38 9.65 8.00
C LEU A 416 -2.38 10.80 7.78
N CYS A 417 -3.66 10.49 7.62
CA CYS A 417 -4.74 11.49 7.52
C CYS A 417 -4.86 12.30 8.82
N LEU A 418 -4.91 11.63 9.97
CA LEU A 418 -4.97 12.29 11.28
C LEU A 418 -3.70 13.08 11.61
N LEU A 419 -2.53 12.62 11.15
CA LEU A 419 -1.27 13.36 11.29
C LEU A 419 -1.30 14.69 10.53
N ALA A 420 -1.95 14.76 9.36
CA ALA A 420 -2.13 16.03 8.65
C ALA A 420 -2.97 17.02 9.47
N ALA A 421 -4.03 16.52 10.12
CA ALA A 421 -4.82 17.33 11.05
C ALA A 421 -4.02 17.75 12.28
N GLU A 422 -3.20 16.85 12.87
CA GLU A 422 -2.31 17.17 14.00
C GLU A 422 -1.30 18.28 13.62
N ILE A 423 -0.64 18.16 12.47
CA ILE A 423 0.31 19.17 11.99
C ILE A 423 -0.39 20.53 11.89
N THR A 424 -1.58 20.57 11.25
CA THR A 424 -2.35 21.81 11.09
C THR A 424 -2.77 22.38 12.45
N ALA A 425 -3.26 21.54 13.35
CA ALA A 425 -3.70 21.95 14.68
C ALA A 425 -2.57 22.57 15.52
N LYS A 426 -1.38 21.94 15.52
CA LYS A 426 -0.26 22.38 16.36
C LYS A 426 0.52 23.55 15.78
N THR A 427 0.49 23.73 14.47
CA THR A 427 1.29 24.78 13.80
C THR A 427 0.47 25.96 13.29
N GLY A 428 -0.86 25.81 13.18
CA GLY A 428 -1.74 26.79 12.53
C GLY A 428 -1.56 26.90 11.01
N ARG A 429 -0.81 25.97 10.40
CA ARG A 429 -0.48 25.94 8.97
C ARG A 429 -0.73 24.54 8.40
N ASP A 430 -1.26 24.46 7.19
CA ASP A 430 -1.49 23.17 6.55
C ASP A 430 -0.19 22.52 6.03
N PRO A 431 -0.17 21.20 5.78
CA PRO A 431 1.02 20.50 5.29
C PRO A 431 1.56 21.02 3.94
N GLY A 432 0.73 21.63 3.08
CA GLY A 432 1.17 22.24 1.83
C GLY A 432 2.06 23.44 2.06
N GLU A 433 1.72 24.31 3.04
CA GLU A 433 2.54 25.44 3.44
C GLU A 433 3.88 25.00 4.05
N HIS A 434 3.89 23.92 4.84
CA HIS A 434 5.13 23.34 5.37
C HIS A 434 6.01 22.77 4.25
N TYR A 435 5.42 22.22 3.20
CA TYR A 435 6.19 21.75 2.06
C TYR A 435 6.83 22.92 1.28
N GLN A 436 6.16 24.07 1.19
CA GLN A 436 6.75 25.27 0.61
C GLN A 436 8.03 25.68 1.35
N ASP A 437 8.01 25.68 2.70
CA ASP A 437 9.22 25.96 3.50
C ASP A 437 10.36 24.97 3.18
N LEU A 438 10.03 23.68 2.98
CA LEU A 438 11.03 22.67 2.58
C LEU A 438 11.61 22.97 1.19
N THR A 439 10.78 23.40 0.24
CA THR A 439 11.26 23.75 -1.12
C THR A 439 12.10 25.02 -1.14
N GLU A 440 11.78 26.00 -0.32
CA GLU A 440 12.61 27.21 -0.15
C GLU A 440 13.99 26.86 0.42
N LYS A 441 14.03 25.96 1.39
CA LYS A 441 15.28 25.56 2.05
C LYS A 441 16.14 24.63 1.22
N PHE A 442 15.54 23.69 0.51
CA PHE A 442 16.23 22.56 -0.12
C PHE A 442 16.16 22.55 -1.65
N GLY A 443 15.40 23.46 -2.25
CA GLY A 443 15.04 23.44 -3.68
C GLY A 443 13.77 22.65 -3.96
N ALA A 444 13.09 22.99 -5.04
CA ALA A 444 11.84 22.37 -5.48
C ALA A 444 12.11 21.22 -6.46
N PRO A 445 11.93 19.95 -6.08
CA PRO A 445 12.11 18.84 -7.00
C PRO A 445 10.92 18.73 -7.96
N VAL A 446 11.22 18.32 -9.19
CA VAL A 446 10.23 17.86 -10.16
C VAL A 446 10.41 16.35 -10.31
N TYR A 447 9.33 15.60 -10.08
CA TYR A 447 9.30 14.15 -10.10
C TYR A 447 8.35 13.64 -11.18
N SER A 448 8.74 12.61 -11.90
CA SER A 448 7.86 11.98 -12.90
C SER A 448 8.19 10.49 -13.06
N ARG A 449 7.16 9.71 -13.39
CA ARG A 449 7.27 8.33 -13.83
C ARG A 449 6.87 8.21 -15.29
N MET A 450 7.60 7.42 -16.05
CA MET A 450 7.26 7.05 -17.41
C MET A 450 7.39 5.54 -17.60
N ASP A 451 6.61 5.00 -18.52
CA ASP A 451 6.63 3.59 -18.88
C ASP A 451 7.27 3.45 -20.29
N ALA A 452 8.06 2.39 -20.50
CA ALA A 452 8.65 2.06 -21.78
C ALA A 452 8.44 0.56 -22.07
N VAL A 453 8.22 0.20 -23.32
CA VAL A 453 7.98 -1.20 -23.74
C VAL A 453 9.22 -2.04 -23.51
N ALA A 454 9.05 -3.26 -23.00
CA ALA A 454 10.08 -4.27 -22.85
C ALA A 454 9.48 -5.68 -22.92
N ASN A 455 10.10 -6.55 -23.70
CA ASN A 455 9.76 -7.96 -23.74
C ASN A 455 10.35 -8.73 -22.53
N LEU A 456 10.07 -10.03 -22.43
CA LEU A 456 10.52 -10.87 -21.30
C LEU A 456 12.04 -10.95 -21.18
N GLU A 457 12.77 -11.00 -22.31
CA GLU A 457 14.22 -11.09 -22.33
C GLU A 457 14.85 -9.78 -21.83
N GLN A 458 14.37 -8.64 -22.32
CA GLN A 458 14.78 -7.31 -21.87
C GLN A 458 14.50 -7.10 -20.37
N LYS A 459 13.32 -7.53 -19.90
CA LYS A 459 12.99 -7.49 -18.45
C LYS A 459 13.96 -8.35 -17.64
N ALA A 460 14.35 -9.53 -18.14
CA ALA A 460 15.30 -10.41 -17.46
C ALA A 460 16.73 -9.80 -17.41
N VAL A 461 17.15 -9.10 -18.47
CA VAL A 461 18.42 -8.36 -18.49
C VAL A 461 18.42 -7.25 -17.45
N LEU A 462 17.33 -6.45 -17.40
CA LEU A 462 17.22 -5.34 -16.44
C LEU A 462 17.24 -5.83 -14.97
N LEU A 463 16.62 -6.98 -14.69
CA LEU A 463 16.65 -7.60 -13.35
C LEU A 463 18.05 -8.06 -12.90
N LYS A 464 18.93 -8.42 -13.86
CA LYS A 464 20.26 -8.96 -13.59
C LYS A 464 21.37 -7.96 -13.86
N LEU A 465 21.03 -6.70 -14.10
CA LEU A 465 22.00 -5.66 -14.46
C LEU A 465 23.04 -5.48 -13.35
N SER A 466 24.32 -5.33 -13.76
CA SER A 466 25.42 -4.93 -12.88
C SER A 466 25.70 -3.43 -13.03
N PRO A 467 26.09 -2.71 -11.97
CA PRO A 467 26.52 -1.32 -12.05
C PRO A 467 27.63 -1.06 -13.09
N ASP A 468 28.51 -2.03 -13.29
CA ASP A 468 29.66 -1.94 -14.24
C ASP A 468 29.21 -1.95 -15.71
N GLN A 469 28.02 -2.45 -16.01
CA GLN A 469 27.45 -2.43 -17.37
C GLN A 469 26.96 -1.04 -17.78
N VAL A 470 26.80 -0.13 -16.83
CA VAL A 470 26.45 1.27 -17.08
C VAL A 470 27.74 2.06 -17.31
N THR A 471 28.14 2.28 -18.57
CA THR A 471 29.40 2.94 -18.93
C THR A 471 29.35 4.46 -18.80
N ALA A 472 28.15 5.07 -18.77
CA ALA A 472 27.97 6.52 -18.64
C ALA A 472 28.68 7.08 -17.40
N ALA A 473 29.40 8.20 -17.59
CA ALA A 473 30.06 8.94 -16.51
C ALA A 473 29.22 10.13 -16.00
N THR A 474 28.32 10.62 -16.85
CA THR A 474 27.43 11.75 -16.56
C THR A 474 25.98 11.39 -16.83
N LEU A 475 25.05 12.12 -16.18
CA LEU A 475 23.62 12.07 -16.41
C LEU A 475 23.10 13.50 -16.43
N ALA A 476 22.47 13.90 -17.51
CA ALA A 476 21.97 15.26 -17.75
C ALA A 476 23.01 16.36 -17.45
N GLY A 477 24.26 16.12 -17.88
CA GLY A 477 25.37 17.04 -17.70
C GLY A 477 26.01 17.07 -16.30
N GLU A 478 25.51 16.28 -15.35
CA GLU A 478 26.07 16.15 -14.01
C GLU A 478 26.86 14.85 -13.86
N LYS A 479 27.93 14.89 -13.04
CA LYS A 479 28.71 13.69 -12.73
C LYS A 479 27.84 12.67 -11.98
N ILE A 480 27.86 11.42 -12.44
CA ILE A 480 27.20 10.32 -11.72
C ILE A 480 27.93 10.07 -10.39
N THR A 481 27.18 10.11 -9.30
CA THR A 481 27.67 9.87 -7.93
C THR A 481 27.45 8.44 -7.45
N ALA A 482 26.42 7.75 -7.99
CA ALA A 482 26.13 6.36 -7.66
C ALA A 482 25.41 5.64 -8.80
N LYS A 483 25.71 4.35 -8.95
CA LYS A 483 25.04 3.39 -9.82
C LYS A 483 24.65 2.19 -8.94
N LEU A 484 23.37 1.98 -8.71
CA LEU A 484 22.89 1.03 -7.71
C LEU A 484 22.04 -0.06 -8.36
N THR A 485 22.34 -1.31 -8.05
CA THR A 485 21.49 -2.48 -8.31
C THR A 485 21.10 -3.18 -7.01
N LYS A 486 21.65 -2.69 -5.89
CA LYS A 486 21.33 -3.09 -4.52
C LYS A 486 21.01 -1.86 -3.68
N ALA A 487 20.10 -2.04 -2.73
CA ALA A 487 19.69 -0.97 -1.84
C ALA A 487 20.78 -0.66 -0.81
N PRO A 488 21.10 0.63 -0.55
CA PRO A 488 22.19 1.02 0.34
C PRO A 488 22.06 0.55 1.78
N SER A 489 20.84 0.43 2.29
CA SER A 489 20.63 0.13 3.72
C SER A 489 20.68 -1.35 4.07
N ASN A 490 20.32 -2.26 3.17
CA ASN A 490 20.18 -3.69 3.48
C ASN A 490 20.85 -4.62 2.45
N ASN A 491 21.52 -4.03 1.44
CA ASN A 491 22.18 -4.76 0.36
C ASN A 491 21.26 -5.70 -0.45
N ALA A 492 19.94 -5.51 -0.35
CA ALA A 492 18.97 -6.29 -1.10
C ALA A 492 18.90 -5.83 -2.56
N ASP A 493 18.62 -6.76 -3.47
CA ASP A 493 18.48 -6.45 -4.89
C ASP A 493 17.29 -5.50 -5.12
N ILE A 494 17.52 -4.41 -5.86
CA ILE A 494 16.45 -3.44 -6.16
C ILE A 494 15.58 -3.87 -7.35
N GLY A 495 15.96 -4.95 -8.03
CA GLY A 495 15.25 -5.47 -9.19
C GLY A 495 15.30 -4.51 -10.39
N GLY A 496 16.46 -3.90 -10.64
CA GLY A 496 16.68 -2.92 -11.70
C GLY A 496 17.93 -2.09 -11.45
N LEU A 497 17.93 -0.87 -11.96
CA LEU A 497 19.03 0.08 -11.87
C LEU A 497 18.56 1.43 -11.31
N LYS A 498 19.33 2.02 -10.39
CA LYS A 498 19.21 3.44 -10.02
C LYS A 498 20.52 4.15 -10.30
N VAL A 499 20.47 5.31 -10.95
CA VAL A 499 21.61 6.18 -11.22
C VAL A 499 21.37 7.54 -10.59
N CYS A 500 22.33 8.03 -9.81
CA CYS A 500 22.21 9.27 -9.05
C CYS A 500 23.26 10.28 -9.48
N THR A 501 22.89 11.56 -9.44
CA THR A 501 23.77 12.72 -9.49
C THR A 501 23.54 13.59 -8.25
N GLU A 502 24.14 14.75 -8.16
CA GLU A 502 23.93 15.69 -7.06
C GLU A 502 22.48 16.23 -7.01
N ASN A 503 21.90 16.57 -8.17
CA ASN A 503 20.61 17.22 -8.26
C ASN A 503 19.54 16.43 -9.00
N GLY A 504 19.80 15.15 -9.28
CA GLY A 504 18.82 14.31 -9.96
C GLY A 504 19.16 12.83 -9.90
N TRP A 505 18.19 12.02 -10.25
CA TRP A 505 18.35 10.58 -10.35
C TRP A 505 17.27 9.98 -11.26
N PHE A 506 17.54 8.78 -11.75
CA PHE A 506 16.49 7.90 -12.26
C PHE A 506 16.61 6.50 -11.68
N ALA A 507 15.47 5.77 -11.66
CA ALA A 507 15.42 4.33 -11.38
C ALA A 507 14.61 3.63 -12.46
N ALA A 508 15.19 2.61 -13.09
CA ALA A 508 14.55 1.79 -14.11
C ALA A 508 14.27 0.38 -13.56
N ARG A 509 13.01 -0.08 -13.63
CA ARG A 509 12.57 -1.37 -13.09
C ARG A 509 11.57 -2.04 -14.01
N PRO A 510 11.67 -3.36 -14.29
CA PRO A 510 10.68 -4.08 -15.08
C PRO A 510 9.34 -4.17 -14.34
N SER A 511 8.25 -4.17 -15.09
CA SER A 511 6.93 -4.52 -14.57
C SER A 511 6.84 -6.04 -14.39
N GLY A 512 6.29 -6.48 -13.26
CA GLY A 512 6.01 -7.91 -13.01
C GLY A 512 4.80 -8.46 -13.78
N THR A 513 3.91 -7.56 -14.26
CA THR A 513 2.60 -7.94 -14.81
C THR A 513 2.35 -7.45 -16.24
N GLU A 514 3.16 -6.52 -16.73
CA GLU A 514 3.00 -5.88 -18.04
C GLU A 514 4.30 -5.96 -18.84
N ASP A 515 4.22 -5.88 -20.17
CA ASP A 515 5.39 -5.90 -21.06
C ASP A 515 6.02 -4.51 -21.19
N ILE A 516 6.35 -3.95 -20.02
CA ILE A 516 6.99 -2.64 -19.87
C ILE A 516 8.04 -2.67 -18.77
N TYR A 517 8.92 -1.67 -18.77
CA TYR A 517 9.67 -1.23 -17.61
C TYR A 517 9.29 0.21 -17.25
N LYS A 518 9.44 0.56 -15.98
CA LYS A 518 9.10 1.87 -15.43
C LYS A 518 10.38 2.63 -15.15
N ILE A 519 10.45 3.88 -15.60
CA ILE A 519 11.47 4.84 -15.25
C ILE A 519 10.87 5.86 -14.29
N TYR A 520 11.37 5.88 -13.08
CA TYR A 520 11.13 6.95 -12.11
C TYR A 520 12.29 7.94 -12.21
N ALA A 521 12.02 9.22 -12.21
CA ALA A 521 13.06 10.24 -12.28
C ALA A 521 12.68 11.48 -11.48
N GLU A 522 13.70 12.14 -10.93
CA GLU A 522 13.57 13.38 -10.18
C GLU A 522 14.71 14.34 -10.51
N SER A 523 14.41 15.63 -10.48
CA SER A 523 15.37 16.71 -10.67
C SER A 523 15.08 17.87 -9.74
N PHE A 524 16.12 18.40 -9.09
CA PHE A 524 16.08 19.67 -8.36
C PHE A 524 16.45 20.88 -9.24
N ARG A 525 16.66 20.68 -10.54
CA ARG A 525 17.00 21.72 -11.53
C ARG A 525 15.85 22.01 -12.50
N GLY A 526 14.64 21.57 -12.15
CA GLY A 526 13.41 21.85 -12.90
C GLY A 526 13.14 20.89 -14.06
N THR A 527 12.06 21.19 -14.81
CA THR A 527 11.46 20.28 -15.79
C THR A 527 12.37 19.96 -16.97
N ALA A 528 13.14 20.93 -17.49
CA ALA A 528 14.03 20.69 -18.63
C ALA A 528 15.15 19.67 -18.26
N HIS A 529 15.73 19.80 -17.06
CA HIS A 529 16.73 18.85 -16.58
C HIS A 529 16.11 17.47 -16.30
N LEU A 530 14.87 17.41 -15.77
CA LEU A 530 14.15 16.14 -15.61
C LEU A 530 13.93 15.43 -16.95
N GLN A 531 13.51 16.15 -17.99
CA GLN A 531 13.33 15.61 -19.34
C GLN A 531 14.63 15.03 -19.88
N GLN A 532 15.74 15.76 -19.73
CA GLN A 532 17.06 15.26 -20.13
C GLN A 532 17.46 13.99 -19.36
N ILE A 533 17.23 13.93 -18.03
CA ILE A 533 17.44 12.71 -17.24
C ILE A 533 16.62 11.54 -17.81
N GLN A 534 15.36 11.76 -18.17
CA GLN A 534 14.48 10.71 -18.70
C GLN A 534 14.92 10.21 -20.08
N GLU A 535 15.38 11.09 -20.95
CA GLU A 535 15.91 10.73 -22.29
C GLU A 535 17.21 9.93 -22.16
N GLU A 536 18.14 10.40 -21.33
CA GLU A 536 19.40 9.70 -21.09
C GLU A 536 19.17 8.36 -20.34
N ALA A 537 18.20 8.29 -19.43
CA ALA A 537 17.82 7.04 -18.78
C ALA A 537 17.34 5.98 -19.78
N LYS A 538 16.48 6.36 -20.73
CA LYS A 538 16.06 5.45 -21.81
C LYS A 538 17.25 4.97 -22.63
N LYS A 539 18.16 5.88 -22.96
CA LYS A 539 19.36 5.53 -23.72
C LYS A 539 20.24 4.54 -22.97
N ILE A 540 20.53 4.81 -21.68
CA ILE A 540 21.32 3.90 -20.82
C ILE A 540 20.71 2.50 -20.77
N VAL A 541 19.39 2.41 -20.62
CA VAL A 541 18.69 1.11 -20.60
C VAL A 541 18.74 0.43 -21.97
N SER A 542 18.52 1.17 -23.08
CA SER A 542 18.60 0.62 -24.44
C SER A 542 20.02 0.13 -24.77
N ASP A 543 21.04 0.92 -24.46
CA ASP A 543 22.46 0.55 -24.68
C ASP A 543 22.79 -0.77 -23.92
N THR A 544 22.15 -0.97 -22.75
CA THR A 544 22.31 -2.20 -21.96
C THR A 544 21.63 -3.40 -22.63
N PHE A 545 20.45 -3.21 -23.20
CA PHE A 545 19.74 -4.27 -23.95
C PHE A 545 20.53 -4.65 -25.21
N GLU A 546 21.01 -3.68 -25.97
CA GLU A 546 21.86 -3.90 -27.16
C GLU A 546 23.15 -4.66 -26.82
N ALA A 547 23.82 -4.28 -25.71
CA ALA A 547 25.03 -4.97 -25.24
C ALA A 547 24.75 -6.43 -24.81
N ALA A 548 23.54 -6.74 -24.38
CA ALA A 548 23.09 -8.08 -24.04
C ALA A 548 22.53 -8.87 -25.25
N GLY A 549 22.41 -8.25 -26.42
CA GLY A 549 21.92 -8.88 -27.65
C GLY A 549 20.39 -9.04 -27.72
N VAL A 550 19.61 -8.21 -26.97
CA VAL A 550 18.14 -8.28 -26.89
C VAL A 550 17.47 -6.93 -27.17
#